data_68520b829f4a7cbdd0711942c73650e1
#
_entry.id   68520b829f4a7cbdd0711942c73650e1
#
_cell.length_a   1.000
_cell.length_b   1.000
_cell.length_c   1.000
_cell.angle_alpha   90.00
_cell.angle_beta   90.00
_cell.angle_gamma   90.00
#
_symmetry.space_group_name_H-M   'P 1'
#
loop_
_entity.id
_entity.type
_entity.pdbx_description
1 polymer ?
#
loop_
_entity_poly.entity_id
_entity_poly.type
_entity_poly.pdbx_seq_one_letter_code
_entity_poly.pdbx_strand_id
1 'polypeptide(L)'
;SPSCELNRVDFDGQFFGYPFKHASNVVDPEFGHINSGYDFVDPILELGAHVAPTGITFYNGDMFPIDMMNNLFIVLHGSWNRSEKVGYKVLRVEIDNDGNVIQSHDFITGWLKNGKVIGRPSAPLMRSDGSLLISDDKANVIYQVTYQN
;
A
#
# COMPACT_ATOMS: atom_id res chain seq x y z
N SER A 1 11.69 -2.87 13.27
CA SER A 1 10.30 -2.36 13.15
C SER A 1 9.54 -3.25 12.21
N PRO A 2 8.31 -3.67 12.55
CA PRO A 2 7.49 -4.49 11.67
C PRO A 2 7.16 -3.76 10.36
N SER A 3 6.92 -4.52 9.31
CA SER A 3 6.46 -4.02 8.03
C SER A 3 5.03 -3.47 8.13
N CYS A 4 4.68 -2.47 7.32
CA CYS A 4 3.29 -2.19 6.98
C CYS A 4 2.78 -3.31 6.05
N GLU A 5 1.48 -3.58 6.07
CA GLU A 5 0.90 -4.79 5.49
C GLU A 5 -0.22 -4.47 4.50
N LEU A 6 -0.33 -5.34 3.49
CA LEU A 6 -1.54 -5.53 2.71
C LEU A 6 -2.15 -6.86 3.11
N ASN A 7 -3.36 -6.82 3.64
CA ASN A 7 -4.12 -7.99 4.06
C ASN A 7 -5.30 -8.22 3.13
N ARG A 8 -5.70 -9.49 2.96
CA ARG A 8 -6.91 -9.90 2.27
C ARG A 8 -7.85 -10.55 3.26
N VAL A 9 -9.10 -10.09 3.29
CA VAL A 9 -10.15 -10.67 4.11
C VAL A 9 -10.94 -11.67 3.26
N ASP A 10 -10.80 -12.96 3.54
CA ASP A 10 -11.47 -14.05 2.82
C ASP A 10 -12.77 -14.49 3.52
N PHE A 11 -12.88 -14.30 4.83
CA PHE A 11 -14.07 -14.61 5.63
C PHE A 11 -14.10 -13.82 6.93
N ASP A 12 -15.26 -13.71 7.55
CA ASP A 12 -15.44 -13.00 8.81
C ASP A 12 -14.67 -13.66 9.97
N GLY A 13 -14.04 -12.82 10.79
CA GLY A 13 -13.33 -13.29 11.99
C GLY A 13 -11.87 -13.70 11.75
N GLN A 14 -11.31 -13.48 10.54
CA GLN A 14 -9.87 -13.64 10.34
C GLN A 14 -9.08 -12.71 11.27
N PHE A 15 -7.97 -13.23 11.81
CA PHE A 15 -7.14 -12.51 12.76
C PHE A 15 -5.73 -12.32 12.23
N PHE A 16 -5.32 -11.04 12.04
CA PHE A 16 -4.06 -10.66 11.40
C PHE A 16 -2.91 -10.41 12.39
N GLY A 17 -3.05 -10.85 13.62
CA GLY A 17 -1.96 -11.03 14.59
C GLY A 17 -1.84 -9.97 15.68
N TYR A 18 -2.19 -8.71 15.46
CA TYR A 18 -2.03 -7.67 16.48
C TYR A 18 -2.89 -7.94 17.74
N PRO A 19 -2.36 -7.83 18.97
CA PRO A 19 -1.03 -7.31 19.33
C PRO A 19 0.07 -8.39 19.46
N PHE A 20 -0.21 -9.66 19.19
CA PHE A 20 0.69 -10.79 19.50
C PHE A 20 1.79 -10.98 18.47
N LYS A 21 1.48 -10.68 17.21
CA LYS A 21 2.36 -10.83 16.05
C LYS A 21 2.18 -9.64 15.11
N HIS A 22 3.27 -9.21 14.47
CA HIS A 22 3.28 -8.14 13.47
C HIS A 22 3.94 -8.66 12.19
N ALA A 23 3.41 -8.28 11.03
CA ALA A 23 3.83 -8.80 9.74
C ALA A 23 3.85 -10.35 9.74
N SER A 24 4.59 -10.99 8.84
CA SER A 24 4.60 -12.45 8.75
C SER A 24 5.34 -13.14 9.89
N ASN A 25 6.33 -12.49 10.52
CA ASN A 25 7.27 -13.19 11.40
C ASN A 25 7.77 -12.40 12.62
N VAL A 26 7.23 -11.23 12.91
CA VAL A 26 7.67 -10.42 14.05
C VAL A 26 6.78 -10.70 15.26
N VAL A 27 7.26 -11.51 16.19
CA VAL A 27 6.58 -11.77 17.46
C VAL A 27 6.68 -10.52 18.34
N ASP A 28 5.56 -10.11 18.94
CA ASP A 28 5.55 -8.96 19.84
C ASP A 28 6.33 -9.29 21.13
N PRO A 29 7.24 -8.41 21.59
CA PRO A 29 8.07 -8.69 22.76
C PRO A 29 7.31 -8.72 24.08
N GLU A 30 6.15 -8.05 24.16
CA GLU A 30 5.33 -7.98 25.38
C GLU A 30 4.19 -9.00 25.34
N PHE A 31 3.47 -9.11 24.21
CA PHE A 31 2.26 -9.92 24.09
C PHE A 31 2.47 -11.25 23.36
N GLY A 32 3.54 -11.40 22.59
CA GLY A 32 3.74 -12.54 21.71
C GLY A 32 3.92 -13.89 22.43
N HIS A 33 4.18 -13.90 23.75
CA HIS A 33 4.25 -15.11 24.57
C HIS A 33 2.87 -15.59 25.05
N ILE A 34 1.82 -14.78 24.87
CA ILE A 34 0.47 -15.11 25.32
C ILE A 34 -0.17 -16.04 24.28
N ASN A 35 -0.72 -17.17 24.74
CA ASN A 35 -1.55 -17.99 23.88
C ASN A 35 -2.90 -17.28 23.64
N SER A 36 -3.03 -16.66 22.49
CA SER A 36 -4.22 -15.89 22.10
C SER A 36 -5.44 -16.78 21.79
N GLY A 37 -5.21 -18.06 21.46
CA GLY A 37 -6.24 -18.98 20.97
C GLY A 37 -6.70 -18.69 19.52
N TYR A 38 -6.04 -17.75 18.82
CA TYR A 38 -6.34 -17.41 17.43
C TYR A 38 -5.31 -17.99 16.46
N ASP A 39 -5.77 -18.43 15.30
CA ASP A 39 -4.91 -18.69 14.15
C ASP A 39 -4.60 -17.36 13.44
N PHE A 40 -3.32 -17.08 13.27
CA PHE A 40 -2.86 -15.85 12.63
C PHE A 40 -2.80 -16.00 11.12
N VAL A 41 -3.41 -15.05 10.42
CA VAL A 41 -3.31 -14.94 8.96
C VAL A 41 -2.18 -13.99 8.60
N ASP A 42 -1.26 -14.48 7.78
CA ASP A 42 -0.15 -13.64 7.29
C ASP A 42 -0.62 -12.65 6.23
N PRO A 43 0.03 -11.47 6.13
CA PRO A 43 -0.25 -10.52 5.06
C PRO A 43 0.06 -11.12 3.69
N ILE A 44 -0.72 -10.72 2.67
CA ILE A 44 -0.45 -11.12 1.28
C ILE A 44 0.71 -10.35 0.66
N LEU A 45 1.09 -9.20 1.24
CA LEU A 45 2.26 -8.42 0.85
C LEU A 45 2.76 -7.58 2.02
N GLU A 46 4.06 -7.63 2.27
CA GLU A 46 4.75 -6.71 3.16
C GLU A 46 5.25 -5.47 2.38
N LEU A 47 4.81 -4.29 2.81
CA LEU A 47 5.07 -3.01 2.12
C LEU A 47 6.34 -2.31 2.60
N GLY A 48 6.98 -2.85 3.66
CA GLY A 48 8.09 -2.23 4.35
C GLY A 48 7.67 -1.38 5.56
N ALA A 49 8.59 -1.18 6.48
CA ALA A 49 8.31 -0.50 7.74
C ALA A 49 8.16 1.02 7.56
N HIS A 50 7.15 1.61 8.21
CA HIS A 50 6.89 3.05 8.28
C HIS A 50 6.56 3.73 6.94
N VAL A 51 6.10 3.00 5.93
CA VAL A 51 5.73 3.59 4.63
C VAL A 51 4.37 4.28 4.64
N ALA A 52 3.55 4.03 5.67
CA ALA A 52 2.22 4.62 5.89
C ALA A 52 1.30 4.45 4.66
N PRO A 53 0.77 3.25 4.39
CA PRO A 53 -0.23 3.05 3.35
C PRO A 53 -1.54 3.74 3.79
N THR A 54 -2.00 4.74 3.04
CA THR A 54 -3.16 5.58 3.40
C THR A 54 -4.32 5.44 2.43
N GLY A 55 -4.09 4.87 1.27
CA GLY A 55 -5.15 4.68 0.28
C GLY A 55 -4.85 3.54 -0.68
N ILE A 56 -5.92 2.91 -1.14
CA ILE A 56 -5.87 1.77 -2.05
C ILE A 56 -7.06 1.83 -3.01
N THR A 57 -6.83 1.44 -4.25
CA THR A 57 -7.90 1.25 -5.25
C THR A 57 -7.54 0.17 -6.24
N PHE A 58 -8.52 -0.62 -6.68
CA PHE A 58 -8.38 -1.45 -7.86
C PHE A 58 -8.53 -0.60 -9.13
N TYR A 59 -7.77 -0.93 -10.16
CA TYR A 59 -7.94 -0.34 -11.47
C TYR A 59 -8.90 -1.19 -12.32
N ASN A 60 -10.02 -0.60 -12.70
CA ASN A 60 -11.02 -1.19 -13.59
C ASN A 60 -11.41 -0.23 -14.73
N GLY A 61 -10.55 0.75 -15.03
CA GLY A 61 -10.69 1.67 -16.15
C GLY A 61 -10.11 1.09 -17.45
N ASP A 62 -10.30 1.81 -18.53
CA ASP A 62 -9.87 1.45 -19.89
C ASP A 62 -8.80 2.38 -20.48
N MET A 63 -8.35 3.38 -19.71
CA MET A 63 -7.35 4.35 -20.17
C MET A 63 -5.92 3.79 -20.12
N PHE A 64 -5.56 3.03 -19.09
CA PHE A 64 -4.23 2.45 -18.96
C PHE A 64 -4.11 1.13 -19.73
N PRO A 65 -2.88 0.66 -20.02
CA PRO A 65 -2.66 -0.62 -20.68
C PRO A 65 -3.42 -1.77 -20.02
N ILE A 66 -3.83 -2.73 -20.84
CA ILE A 66 -4.69 -3.85 -20.41
C ILE A 66 -4.06 -4.71 -19.29
N ASP A 67 -2.74 -4.77 -19.22
CA ASP A 67 -2.02 -5.47 -18.17
C ASP A 67 -2.11 -4.80 -16.78
N MET A 68 -2.68 -3.59 -16.72
CA MET A 68 -2.99 -2.91 -15.46
C MET A 68 -4.41 -3.18 -14.95
N MET A 69 -5.26 -3.82 -15.76
CA MET A 69 -6.62 -4.17 -15.36
C MET A 69 -6.60 -5.07 -14.12
N ASN A 70 -7.46 -4.76 -13.15
CA ASN A 70 -7.57 -5.44 -11.86
C ASN A 70 -6.32 -5.38 -10.95
N ASN A 71 -5.32 -4.58 -11.31
CA ASN A 71 -4.21 -4.33 -10.40
C ASN A 71 -4.63 -3.39 -9.27
N LEU A 72 -3.94 -3.50 -8.13
CA LEU A 72 -4.08 -2.57 -7.00
C LEU A 72 -3.10 -1.42 -7.14
N PHE A 73 -3.58 -0.20 -6.85
CA PHE A 73 -2.74 0.97 -6.63
C PHE A 73 -2.78 1.34 -5.15
N ILE A 74 -1.62 1.29 -4.50
CA ILE A 74 -1.46 1.56 -3.07
C ILE A 74 -0.64 2.84 -2.90
N VAL A 75 -1.22 3.82 -2.20
CA VAL A 75 -0.53 5.07 -1.89
C VAL A 75 0.25 4.92 -0.59
N LEU A 76 1.56 5.10 -0.67
CA LEU A 76 2.46 5.14 0.47
C LEU A 76 2.76 6.61 0.82
N HIS A 77 2.07 7.10 1.84
CA HIS A 77 2.16 8.50 2.29
C HIS A 77 3.56 8.90 2.76
N GLY A 78 4.30 7.92 3.26
CA GLY A 78 5.69 8.08 3.67
C GLY A 78 5.92 8.31 5.15
N SER A 79 7.11 7.97 5.59
CA SER A 79 7.52 8.01 6.98
C SER A 79 7.54 9.44 7.53
N TRP A 80 7.19 9.61 8.81
CA TRP A 80 7.34 10.87 9.54
C TRP A 80 8.45 10.79 10.59
N ASN A 81 8.72 9.61 11.12
CA ASN A 81 9.64 9.38 12.24
C ASN A 81 10.77 8.41 11.85
N ARG A 82 11.52 8.77 10.78
CA ARG A 82 12.72 8.05 10.37
C ARG A 82 13.82 9.02 9.97
N SER A 83 15.06 8.69 10.32
CA SER A 83 16.25 9.41 9.85
C SER A 83 16.42 9.26 8.35
N GLU A 84 16.26 8.04 7.82
CA GLU A 84 16.16 7.75 6.40
C GLU A 84 14.70 7.61 6.01
N LYS A 85 14.22 8.52 5.17
CA LYS A 85 12.81 8.58 4.74
C LYS A 85 12.48 7.48 3.75
N VAL A 86 11.28 6.88 3.89
CA VAL A 86 10.77 5.80 3.04
C VAL A 86 9.29 6.02 2.68
N GLY A 87 8.81 5.37 1.63
CA GLY A 87 7.46 5.58 1.11
C GLY A 87 7.44 6.73 0.11
N TYR A 88 6.48 7.63 0.19
CA TYR A 88 6.29 8.80 -0.68
C TYR A 88 6.16 8.42 -2.16
N LYS A 89 5.30 7.43 -2.45
CA LYS A 89 5.09 6.89 -3.78
C LYS A 89 3.75 6.18 -3.89
N VAL A 90 3.39 5.83 -5.10
CA VAL A 90 2.30 4.91 -5.39
C VAL A 90 2.89 3.61 -5.92
N LEU A 91 2.48 2.50 -5.34
CA LEU A 91 2.79 1.16 -5.83
C LEU A 91 1.69 0.68 -6.77
N ARG A 92 2.07 -0.06 -7.81
CA ARG A 92 1.22 -0.99 -8.55
C ARG A 92 1.48 -2.40 -8.03
N VAL A 93 0.44 -3.09 -7.63
CA VAL A 93 0.50 -4.50 -7.19
C VAL A 93 -0.30 -5.33 -8.17
N GLU A 94 0.37 -6.25 -8.83
CA GLU A 94 -0.25 -7.20 -9.76
C GLU A 94 -0.88 -8.34 -8.98
N ILE A 95 -2.16 -8.60 -9.27
CA ILE A 95 -2.99 -9.60 -8.59
C ILE A 95 -3.46 -10.61 -9.63
N ASP A 96 -3.35 -11.90 -9.33
CA ASP A 96 -3.92 -12.97 -10.15
C ASP A 96 -5.45 -13.10 -9.96
N ASN A 97 -6.07 -14.00 -10.73
CA ASN A 97 -7.52 -14.23 -10.66
C ASN A 97 -7.99 -14.83 -9.32
N ASP A 98 -7.10 -15.40 -8.54
CA ASP A 98 -7.37 -15.96 -7.23
C ASP A 98 -7.12 -14.93 -6.10
N GLY A 99 -6.69 -13.72 -6.46
CA GLY A 99 -6.42 -12.63 -5.53
C GLY A 99 -5.04 -12.72 -4.86
N ASN A 100 -4.10 -13.49 -5.41
CA ASN A 100 -2.74 -13.56 -4.89
C ASN A 100 -1.87 -12.49 -5.53
N VAL A 101 -0.92 -11.98 -4.78
CA VAL A 101 0.07 -11.02 -5.28
C VAL A 101 1.08 -11.75 -6.17
N ILE A 102 1.21 -11.32 -7.43
CA ILE A 102 2.23 -11.79 -8.36
C ILE A 102 3.52 -11.01 -8.12
N GLN A 103 3.43 -9.69 -8.14
CA GLN A 103 4.56 -8.78 -7.95
C GLN A 103 4.08 -7.35 -7.62
N SER A 104 5.01 -6.51 -7.14
CA SER A 104 4.74 -5.10 -6.91
C SER A 104 5.85 -4.22 -7.51
N HIS A 105 5.45 -3.06 -8.02
CA HIS A 105 6.34 -2.10 -8.68
C HIS A 105 6.09 -0.69 -8.17
N ASP A 106 7.10 0.16 -8.22
CA ASP A 106 6.92 1.59 -8.11
C ASP A 106 6.17 2.11 -9.36
N PHE A 107 4.99 2.69 -9.16
CA PHE A 107 4.18 3.24 -10.25
C PHE A 107 4.37 4.74 -10.40
N ILE A 108 4.24 5.50 -9.32
CA ILE A 108 4.49 6.95 -9.31
C ILE A 108 5.47 7.26 -8.20
N THR A 109 6.53 7.96 -8.54
CA THR A 109 7.56 8.43 -7.62
C THR A 109 7.81 9.93 -7.83
N GLY A 110 8.69 10.50 -6.99
CA GLY A 110 9.14 11.88 -7.16
C GLY A 110 8.81 12.80 -6.00
N TRP A 111 7.99 12.40 -5.04
CA TRP A 111 7.71 13.18 -3.84
C TRP A 111 8.87 13.22 -2.82
N LEU A 112 9.83 12.31 -2.95
CA LEU A 112 11.06 12.28 -2.18
C LEU A 112 12.26 12.47 -3.12
N LYS A 113 12.98 13.59 -3.00
CA LYS A 113 14.16 13.91 -3.80
C LYS A 113 15.33 14.26 -2.89
N ASN A 114 16.44 13.51 -2.99
CA ASN A 114 17.66 13.74 -2.21
C ASN A 114 17.39 13.90 -0.70
N GLY A 115 16.53 13.03 -0.14
CA GLY A 115 16.12 13.07 1.26
C GLY A 115 15.13 14.20 1.63
N LYS A 116 14.77 15.07 0.68
CA LYS A 116 13.79 16.14 0.89
C LYS A 116 12.41 15.72 0.42
N VAL A 117 11.43 15.83 1.31
CA VAL A 117 10.01 15.59 1.02
C VAL A 117 9.40 16.83 0.39
N ILE A 118 9.01 16.76 -0.89
CA ILE A 118 8.40 17.85 -1.63
C ILE A 118 6.87 17.72 -1.73
N GLY A 119 6.32 16.55 -1.48
CA GLY A 119 4.89 16.26 -1.40
C GLY A 119 4.65 14.97 -0.59
N ARG A 120 3.38 14.69 -0.30
CA ARG A 120 2.94 13.48 0.39
C ARG A 120 1.64 12.97 -0.24
N PRO A 121 1.72 11.96 -1.11
CA PRO A 121 0.52 11.37 -1.71
C PRO A 121 -0.33 10.73 -0.62
N SER A 122 -1.66 10.86 -0.69
CA SER A 122 -2.56 10.45 0.41
C SER A 122 -3.61 9.44 -0.03
N ALA A 123 -4.40 9.73 -1.06
CA ALA A 123 -5.46 8.84 -1.49
C ALA A 123 -5.57 8.75 -3.02
N PRO A 124 -5.82 7.55 -3.57
CA PRO A 124 -6.11 7.35 -4.97
C PRO A 124 -7.62 7.38 -5.21
N LEU A 125 -8.04 7.89 -6.35
CA LEU A 125 -9.41 7.80 -6.85
C LEU A 125 -9.40 7.53 -8.34
N MET A 126 -10.04 6.44 -8.76
CA MET A 126 -10.26 6.17 -10.17
C MET A 126 -11.47 6.96 -10.67
N ARG A 127 -11.30 7.66 -11.78
CA ARG A 127 -12.37 8.40 -12.46
C ARG A 127 -13.08 7.56 -13.50
N SER A 128 -14.27 8.02 -13.91
CA SER A 128 -15.07 7.37 -14.95
C SER A 128 -14.42 7.39 -16.34
N ASP A 129 -13.46 8.29 -16.59
CA ASP A 129 -12.66 8.36 -17.81
C ASP A 129 -11.44 7.42 -17.79
N GLY A 130 -11.28 6.61 -16.75
CA GLY A 130 -10.16 5.69 -16.58
C GLY A 130 -8.88 6.33 -16.03
N SER A 131 -8.84 7.66 -15.82
CA SER A 131 -7.70 8.32 -15.19
C SER A 131 -7.69 8.11 -13.66
N LEU A 132 -6.53 8.24 -13.03
CA LEU A 132 -6.38 8.24 -11.57
C LEU A 132 -6.16 9.66 -11.06
N LEU A 133 -6.84 10.00 -9.97
CA LEU A 133 -6.49 11.16 -9.15
C LEU A 133 -5.70 10.70 -7.93
N ILE A 134 -4.65 11.44 -7.58
CA ILE A 134 -3.87 11.23 -6.37
C ILE A 134 -3.86 12.53 -5.59
N SER A 135 -4.43 12.54 -4.40
CA SER A 135 -4.37 13.70 -3.51
C SER A 135 -3.00 13.81 -2.83
N ASP A 136 -2.55 15.02 -2.55
CA ASP A 136 -1.31 15.33 -1.85
C ASP A 136 -1.59 16.41 -0.79
N ASP A 137 -1.57 16.03 0.48
CA ASP A 137 -1.92 16.91 1.60
C ASP A 137 -0.77 17.84 2.03
N LYS A 138 0.46 17.55 1.61
CA LYS A 138 1.61 18.44 1.85
C LYS A 138 1.76 19.50 0.76
N ALA A 139 1.62 19.12 -0.50
CA ALA A 139 1.73 20.05 -1.62
C ALA A 139 0.42 20.82 -1.87
N ASN A 140 -0.69 20.42 -1.23
CA ASN A 140 -2.03 20.98 -1.40
C ASN A 140 -2.52 20.93 -2.86
N VAL A 141 -2.32 19.79 -3.51
CA VAL A 141 -2.70 19.56 -4.91
C VAL A 141 -3.37 18.21 -5.08
N ILE A 142 -4.05 18.05 -6.20
CA ILE A 142 -4.54 16.76 -6.70
C ILE A 142 -3.89 16.53 -8.07
N TYR A 143 -3.13 15.45 -8.20
CA TYR A 143 -2.55 15.05 -9.47
C TYR A 143 -3.56 14.22 -10.26
N GLN A 144 -3.66 14.49 -11.55
CA GLN A 144 -4.36 13.60 -12.49
C GLN A 144 -3.32 12.81 -13.27
N VAL A 145 -3.46 11.49 -13.24
CA VAL A 145 -2.59 10.55 -13.95
C VAL A 145 -3.35 10.02 -15.15
N THR A 146 -2.81 10.23 -16.32
CA THR A 146 -3.37 9.78 -17.61
C THR A 146 -2.34 8.96 -18.36
N TYR A 147 -2.80 8.10 -19.25
CA TYR A 147 -1.96 7.38 -20.21
C TYR A 147 -2.21 7.93 -21.62
N GLN A 148 -1.13 8.13 -22.37
CA GLN A 148 -1.20 8.51 -23.79
C GLN A 148 -0.37 7.49 -24.58
N ASN A 149 -1.00 6.94 -25.62
CA ASN A 149 -0.33 6.05 -26.58
C ASN A 149 0.65 6.84 -27.47
#